data_82c86c80b0ac528512689d3593e87c25
#
_entry.id   82c86c80b0ac528512689d3593e87c25
#
_cell.length_a   1.000
_cell.length_b   1.000
_cell.length_c   1.000
_cell.angle_alpha   90.00
_cell.angle_beta   90.00
_cell.angle_gamma   90.00
#
_symmetry.space_group_name_H-M   'P 1'
#
loop_
_entity.id
_entity.type
_entity.pdbx_description
1 polymer ?
#
loop_
_entity_poly.entity_id
_entity_poly.type
_entity_poly.pdbx_seq_one_letter_code
_entity_poly.pdbx_strand_id
1 'polypeptide(L)'
;MSPKTSAHFATINFTAWCFMLQLSRGPVQTQPGTTPNIRHIVVGRCFTYTTLINSSLSHDCEGIWRHFEEAVLHQPTCSVKVQHYNKMFDTMQEFWPCDRFLFWSKTRTLMHSYAAVFRHFWTLENTLVGFMFNELVWCGQEEESGFDFNSCPEWSACGDHPVFSLWRHASQKFAEMACGNITVLLNGSIADAFNRKSMFGSVELDSLNPQRVDHVNIKVVTNLEGPYIESCSRGSITDLIQILQSRGFRWTCTDSDQTLMALLCLQNQQFSYQACTNPLQPTTSLQTPDMGQCGFNGR
;
A
#
# COMPACT_ATOMS: atom_id res chain seq x y z
N MET A 1 32.41 37.49 -63.39
CA MET A 1 33.10 36.14 -63.28
C MET A 1 32.63 35.48 -62.02
N SER A 2 31.78 34.52 -62.22
CA SER A 2 31.20 33.74 -61.07
C SER A 2 31.44 32.23 -61.37
N PRO A 3 31.98 31.45 -60.45
CA PRO A 3 32.10 30.03 -60.68
C PRO A 3 30.85 29.30 -60.12
N LYS A 4 30.31 28.42 -60.95
CA LYS A 4 29.25 27.46 -60.66
C LYS A 4 29.81 26.36 -59.77
N THR A 5 29.21 26.12 -58.64
CA THR A 5 29.45 24.92 -57.81
C THR A 5 28.38 23.86 -58.13
N SER A 6 28.84 22.75 -58.60
CA SER A 6 28.07 21.54 -58.92
C SER A 6 27.78 20.78 -57.62
N ALA A 7 26.49 20.46 -57.37
CA ALA A 7 26.07 19.61 -56.26
C ALA A 7 26.08 18.14 -56.70
N HIS A 8 26.96 17.35 -56.13
CA HIS A 8 26.91 15.87 -56.25
C HIS A 8 25.91 15.35 -55.20
N PHE A 9 24.81 14.77 -55.69
CA PHE A 9 23.92 13.93 -54.91
C PHE A 9 24.59 12.58 -54.69
N ALA A 10 24.94 12.28 -53.45
CA ALA A 10 25.35 10.95 -53.03
C ALA A 10 24.10 10.12 -52.70
N THR A 11 23.85 9.15 -53.53
CA THR A 11 22.85 8.09 -53.29
C THR A 11 23.31 7.20 -52.13
N ILE A 12 22.70 7.33 -50.96
CA ILE A 12 22.94 6.50 -49.80
C ILE A 12 22.13 5.21 -49.96
N ASN A 13 22.82 4.09 -50.09
CA ASN A 13 22.26 2.73 -50.20
C ASN A 13 21.47 2.38 -48.94
N PHE A 14 20.19 2.09 -49.11
CA PHE A 14 19.20 1.74 -48.06
C PHE A 14 19.30 0.29 -47.55
N THR A 15 20.35 -0.45 -47.90
CA THR A 15 20.48 -1.88 -47.58
C THR A 15 21.36 -2.22 -46.37
N ALA A 16 21.89 -1.23 -45.65
CA ALA A 16 22.78 -1.49 -44.48
C ALA A 16 22.15 -1.21 -43.10
N TRP A 17 20.86 -0.87 -43.01
CA TRP A 17 20.20 -0.52 -41.75
C TRP A 17 19.27 -1.57 -41.17
N CYS A 18 19.23 -2.77 -41.73
CA CYS A 18 18.34 -3.85 -41.28
C CYS A 18 19.02 -4.90 -40.37
N PHE A 19 20.28 -4.70 -39.97
CA PHE A 19 21.01 -5.70 -39.16
C PHE A 19 21.53 -5.20 -37.78
N MET A 20 21.08 -4.04 -37.27
CA MET A 20 21.46 -3.53 -35.96
C MET A 20 20.26 -3.30 -35.02
N LEU A 21 19.15 -4.01 -35.20
CA LEU A 21 18.14 -4.23 -34.17
C LEU A 21 18.40 -5.55 -33.46
N GLN A 22 19.65 -5.80 -33.12
CA GLN A 22 19.94 -6.69 -31.99
C GLN A 22 19.62 -5.91 -30.73
N LEU A 23 18.49 -6.26 -30.18
CA LEU A 23 18.03 -5.98 -28.83
C LEU A 23 19.22 -5.88 -27.86
N SER A 24 19.70 -4.67 -27.61
CA SER A 24 20.33 -4.39 -26.34
C SER A 24 19.20 -4.46 -25.30
N ARG A 25 19.00 -5.64 -24.74
CA ARG A 25 18.38 -5.74 -23.41
C ARG A 25 19.23 -4.81 -22.55
N GLY A 26 18.67 -3.66 -22.18
CA GLY A 26 19.27 -2.81 -21.17
C GLY A 26 19.61 -3.69 -19.96
N PRO A 27 20.59 -3.31 -19.14
CA PRO A 27 20.92 -4.08 -17.95
C PRO A 27 19.61 -4.33 -17.21
N VAL A 28 19.28 -5.61 -16.98
CA VAL A 28 18.16 -6.02 -16.14
C VAL A 28 18.42 -5.30 -14.82
N GLN A 29 17.53 -4.41 -14.45
CA GLN A 29 17.62 -3.64 -13.23
C GLN A 29 17.42 -4.64 -12.09
N THR A 30 18.52 -5.23 -11.60
CA THR A 30 18.49 -6.23 -10.53
C THR A 30 18.11 -5.50 -9.24
N GLN A 31 17.04 -5.93 -8.62
CA GLN A 31 16.74 -5.49 -7.27
C GLN A 31 17.80 -6.02 -6.30
N PRO A 32 18.05 -5.31 -5.17
CA PRO A 32 18.90 -5.82 -4.12
C PRO A 32 18.46 -7.23 -3.71
N GLY A 33 19.39 -8.09 -3.38
CA GLY A 33 19.10 -9.41 -2.83
C GLY A 33 18.46 -9.34 -1.45
N THR A 34 18.29 -10.49 -0.84
CA THR A 34 17.74 -10.61 0.52
C THR A 34 18.48 -9.70 1.49
N THR A 35 17.74 -9.01 2.32
CA THR A 35 18.27 -8.13 3.38
C THR A 35 19.31 -8.86 4.22
N PRO A 36 20.55 -8.36 4.35
CA PRO A 36 21.58 -8.99 5.17
C PRO A 36 21.13 -9.19 6.62
N ASN A 37 21.50 -10.32 7.22
CA ASN A 37 21.11 -10.67 8.60
C ASN A 37 19.60 -10.74 8.85
N ILE A 38 18.80 -11.01 7.83
CA ILE A 38 17.33 -11.00 7.88
C ILE A 38 16.78 -11.78 9.08
N ARG A 39 17.34 -12.96 9.41
CA ARG A 39 16.90 -13.75 10.57
C ARG A 39 17.03 -12.96 11.87
N HIS A 40 18.19 -12.36 12.13
CA HIS A 40 18.41 -11.60 13.37
C HIS A 40 17.52 -10.36 13.45
N ILE A 41 17.25 -9.72 12.31
CA ILE A 41 16.34 -8.56 12.24
C ILE A 41 14.90 -9.01 12.56
N VAL A 42 14.40 -10.04 11.90
CA VAL A 42 13.01 -10.51 12.07
C VAL A 42 12.79 -11.03 13.48
N VAL A 43 13.68 -11.90 13.99
CA VAL A 43 13.58 -12.45 15.35
C VAL A 43 13.74 -11.35 16.40
N GLY A 44 14.72 -10.47 16.24
CA GLY A 44 14.92 -9.32 17.14
C GLY A 44 13.75 -8.37 17.19
N ARG A 45 13.13 -8.06 16.03
CA ARG A 45 11.89 -7.26 15.95
C ARG A 45 10.72 -7.96 16.62
N CYS A 46 10.57 -9.28 16.45
CA CYS A 46 9.54 -10.06 17.15
C CYS A 46 9.69 -9.93 18.67
N PHE A 47 10.88 -10.14 19.22
CA PHE A 47 11.12 -9.96 20.65
C PHE A 47 10.87 -8.51 21.12
N THR A 48 11.28 -7.52 20.34
CA THR A 48 10.99 -6.10 20.64
C THR A 48 9.48 -5.86 20.68
N TYR A 49 8.75 -6.38 19.71
CA TYR A 49 7.30 -6.22 19.66
C TYR A 49 6.60 -6.81 20.86
N THR A 50 6.89 -8.07 21.20
CA THR A 50 6.25 -8.80 22.29
C THR A 50 6.67 -8.32 23.67
N THR A 51 7.81 -7.64 23.82
CA THR A 51 8.27 -7.11 25.12
C THR A 51 7.93 -5.65 25.36
N LEU A 52 7.98 -4.81 24.29
CA LEU A 52 7.88 -3.35 24.44
C LEU A 52 6.60 -2.76 23.83
N ILE A 53 6.04 -3.37 22.79
CA ILE A 53 4.89 -2.80 22.05
C ILE A 53 3.59 -3.47 22.51
N ASN A 54 3.55 -4.78 22.52
CA ASN A 54 2.37 -5.55 22.94
C ASN A 54 2.79 -6.70 23.87
N SER A 55 3.11 -6.36 25.11
CA SER A 55 3.57 -7.31 26.11
C SER A 55 2.49 -8.30 26.60
N SER A 56 1.25 -8.15 26.17
CA SER A 56 0.19 -9.12 26.45
C SER A 56 0.28 -10.37 25.58
N LEU A 57 1.07 -10.31 24.50
CA LEU A 57 1.28 -11.40 23.57
C LEU A 57 2.55 -12.18 23.93
N SER A 58 2.42 -13.49 23.94
CA SER A 58 3.57 -14.41 24.03
C SER A 58 3.64 -15.20 22.73
N HIS A 59 4.64 -14.90 21.91
CA HIS A 59 4.87 -15.59 20.64
C HIS A 59 6.22 -16.31 20.65
N ASP A 60 6.26 -17.49 20.04
CA ASP A 60 7.53 -18.18 19.72
C ASP A 60 8.18 -17.53 18.50
N CYS A 61 9.00 -16.50 18.73
CA CYS A 61 9.67 -15.75 17.66
C CYS A 61 10.58 -16.63 16.79
N GLU A 62 11.21 -17.66 17.38
CA GLU A 62 12.02 -18.61 16.61
C GLU A 62 11.12 -19.58 15.81
N GLY A 63 9.98 -19.95 16.31
CA GLY A 63 8.97 -20.72 15.60
C GLY A 63 8.39 -19.95 14.42
N ILE A 64 8.08 -18.67 14.60
CA ILE A 64 7.63 -17.78 13.52
C ILE A 64 8.69 -17.71 12.42
N TRP A 65 9.97 -17.53 12.79
CA TRP A 65 11.06 -17.51 11.83
C TRP A 65 11.14 -18.82 11.04
N ARG A 66 11.08 -19.99 11.71
CA ARG A 66 11.13 -21.29 11.04
C ARG A 66 10.00 -21.45 10.02
N HIS A 67 8.77 -21.07 10.37
CA HIS A 67 7.64 -21.15 9.44
C HIS A 67 7.79 -20.18 8.26
N PHE A 68 8.38 -19.00 8.48
CA PHE A 68 8.72 -18.06 7.42
C PHE A 68 9.76 -18.65 6.47
N GLU A 69 10.84 -19.20 7.01
CA GLU A 69 11.93 -19.85 6.25
C GLU A 69 11.40 -21.03 5.41
N GLU A 70 10.57 -21.89 6.02
CA GLU A 70 9.88 -22.99 5.32
C GLU A 70 9.04 -22.49 4.15
N ALA A 71 8.30 -21.39 4.34
CA ALA A 71 7.43 -20.82 3.31
C ALA A 71 8.20 -20.32 2.09
N VAL A 72 9.40 -19.79 2.30
CA VAL A 72 10.22 -19.18 1.23
C VAL A 72 11.15 -20.18 0.58
N LEU A 73 11.89 -20.97 1.39
CA LEU A 73 13.03 -21.77 0.88
C LEU A 73 12.61 -23.12 0.28
N HIS A 74 11.38 -23.59 0.54
CA HIS A 74 10.90 -24.85 -0.02
C HIS A 74 10.13 -24.68 -1.35
N GLN A 75 10.18 -23.48 -1.93
CA GLN A 75 9.48 -23.14 -3.16
C GLN A 75 10.43 -22.46 -4.15
N PRO A 76 10.22 -22.66 -5.48
CA PRO A 76 10.88 -21.80 -6.45
C PRO A 76 10.58 -20.33 -6.16
N THR A 77 11.55 -19.45 -6.34
CA THR A 77 11.49 -18.03 -5.92
C THR A 77 10.22 -17.28 -6.39
N CYS A 78 9.77 -17.51 -7.61
CA CYS A 78 8.56 -16.88 -8.17
C CYS A 78 7.28 -17.72 -8.00
N SER A 79 7.28 -18.69 -7.09
CA SER A 79 6.15 -19.59 -6.81
C SER A 79 5.75 -19.61 -5.34
N VAL A 80 6.15 -18.60 -4.57
CA VAL A 80 5.81 -18.49 -3.15
C VAL A 80 4.41 -17.88 -3.00
N LYS A 81 3.42 -18.74 -2.97
CA LYS A 81 1.99 -18.35 -2.86
C LYS A 81 1.63 -17.90 -1.44
N VAL A 82 0.55 -17.14 -1.33
CA VAL A 82 -0.05 -16.67 -0.07
C VAL A 82 -0.21 -17.82 0.95
N GLN A 83 -0.67 -18.99 0.50
CA GLN A 83 -0.94 -20.14 1.35
C GLN A 83 0.32 -20.72 2.03
N HIS A 84 1.51 -20.54 1.46
CA HIS A 84 2.74 -21.03 2.07
C HIS A 84 3.03 -20.32 3.40
N TYR A 85 2.54 -19.11 3.59
CA TYR A 85 2.67 -18.35 4.84
C TYR A 85 1.63 -18.71 5.91
N ASN A 86 0.63 -19.57 5.64
CA ASN A 86 -0.45 -19.85 6.58
C ASN A 86 0.06 -20.27 7.96
N LYS A 87 1.01 -21.23 8.02
CA LYS A 87 1.56 -21.71 9.30
C LYS A 87 2.17 -20.57 10.13
N MET A 88 2.89 -19.65 9.47
CA MET A 88 3.46 -18.47 10.13
C MET A 88 2.36 -17.57 10.69
N PHE A 89 1.35 -17.24 9.88
CA PHE A 89 0.24 -16.39 10.31
C PHE A 89 -0.62 -17.03 11.42
N ASP A 90 -0.79 -18.35 11.42
CA ASP A 90 -1.51 -19.07 12.47
C ASP A 90 -0.81 -18.96 13.84
N THR A 91 0.52 -18.76 13.84
CA THR A 91 1.31 -18.54 15.08
C THR A 91 1.36 -17.07 15.51
N MET A 92 0.93 -16.14 14.65
CA MET A 92 0.98 -14.69 14.89
C MET A 92 -0.41 -14.08 15.11
N GLN A 93 -1.33 -14.81 15.74
CA GLN A 93 -2.67 -14.30 15.98
C GLN A 93 -2.65 -13.10 16.93
N GLU A 94 -3.27 -12.02 16.53
CA GLU A 94 -3.42 -10.78 17.29
C GLU A 94 -4.88 -10.37 17.34
N PHE A 95 -5.25 -9.70 18.41
CA PHE A 95 -6.58 -9.11 18.57
C PHE A 95 -6.46 -7.60 18.70
N TRP A 96 -7.13 -6.88 17.82
CA TRP A 96 -7.12 -5.43 17.78
C TRP A 96 -8.50 -4.88 18.17
N PRO A 97 -8.55 -3.83 18.99
CA PRO A 97 -9.82 -3.19 19.34
C PRO A 97 -10.47 -2.57 18.10
N CYS A 98 -11.78 -2.63 18.01
CA CYS A 98 -12.55 -1.96 16.98
C CYS A 98 -12.35 -0.44 16.99
N ASP A 99 -12.80 0.24 15.96
CA ASP A 99 -12.74 1.70 15.78
C ASP A 99 -11.33 2.30 15.61
N ARG A 100 -10.34 1.48 15.24
CA ARG A 100 -8.94 1.90 15.18
C ARG A 100 -8.22 1.62 13.87
N PHE A 101 -8.85 0.94 12.94
CA PHE A 101 -8.21 0.51 11.70
C PHE A 101 -8.05 1.67 10.72
N LEU A 102 -6.83 1.90 10.26
CA LEU A 102 -6.46 2.90 9.28
C LEU A 102 -5.86 2.24 8.03
N PHE A 103 -6.59 2.30 6.93
CA PHE A 103 -6.15 1.89 5.61
C PHE A 103 -5.64 3.10 4.84
N TRP A 104 -4.73 2.88 3.90
CA TRP A 104 -4.16 3.97 3.14
C TRP A 104 -3.70 3.54 1.74
N SER A 105 -3.65 4.50 0.83
CA SER A 105 -3.04 4.30 -0.49
C SER A 105 -2.32 5.57 -0.92
N LYS A 106 -1.03 5.43 -1.25
CA LYS A 106 -0.16 6.51 -1.75
C LYS A 106 -0.04 7.73 -0.78
N THR A 107 -0.20 7.51 0.52
CA THR A 107 -0.13 8.53 1.59
C THR A 107 0.77 8.11 2.75
N ARG A 108 1.79 7.27 2.51
CA ARG A 108 2.60 6.61 3.55
C ARG A 108 3.12 7.59 4.62
N THR A 109 3.82 8.64 4.23
CA THR A 109 4.42 9.59 5.18
C THR A 109 3.37 10.29 6.04
N LEU A 110 2.29 10.76 5.41
CA LEU A 110 1.19 11.42 6.12
C LEU A 110 0.46 10.44 7.05
N MET A 111 0.23 9.21 6.60
CA MET A 111 -0.38 8.15 7.39
C MET A 111 0.42 7.87 8.66
N HIS A 112 1.74 7.70 8.57
CA HIS A 112 2.60 7.49 9.73
C HIS A 112 2.51 8.64 10.73
N SER A 113 2.53 9.89 10.27
CA SER A 113 2.40 11.06 11.14
C SER A 113 1.01 11.14 11.77
N TYR A 114 -0.02 10.85 11.01
CA TYR A 114 -1.39 10.85 11.49
C TYR A 114 -1.59 9.78 12.59
N ALA A 115 -1.13 8.56 12.35
CA ALA A 115 -1.16 7.49 13.34
C ALA A 115 -0.30 7.78 14.58
N ALA A 116 0.85 8.42 14.42
CA ALA A 116 1.73 8.80 15.54
C ALA A 116 1.13 9.89 16.44
N VAL A 117 0.46 10.89 15.86
CA VAL A 117 -0.21 11.98 16.61
C VAL A 117 -1.48 11.46 17.28
N PHE A 118 -2.29 10.73 16.55
CA PHE A 118 -3.54 10.14 17.03
C PHE A 118 -3.32 8.68 17.40
N ARG A 119 -2.62 8.40 18.45
CA ARG A 119 -2.19 7.07 18.94
C ARG A 119 -3.30 6.00 19.06
N HIS A 120 -4.51 6.29 18.64
CA HIS A 120 -5.61 5.34 18.60
C HIS A 120 -5.75 4.62 17.26
N PHE A 121 -5.06 5.06 16.20
CA PHE A 121 -5.08 4.38 14.90
C PHE A 121 -4.03 3.29 14.80
N TRP A 122 -4.43 2.21 14.17
CA TRP A 122 -3.58 1.08 13.83
C TRP A 122 -3.54 0.90 12.33
N THR A 123 -2.34 0.75 11.80
CA THR A 123 -2.08 0.42 10.40
C THR A 123 -1.53 -0.99 10.31
N LEU A 124 -1.44 -1.55 9.11
CA LEU A 124 -0.83 -2.85 8.89
C LEU A 124 0.60 -2.91 9.45
N GLU A 125 1.36 -1.83 9.33
CA GLU A 125 2.74 -1.73 9.82
C GLU A 125 2.85 -1.78 11.36
N ASN A 126 1.76 -1.54 12.08
CA ASN A 126 1.70 -1.64 13.54
C ASN A 126 1.41 -3.07 14.03
N THR A 127 0.98 -4.00 13.16
CA THR A 127 0.79 -5.40 13.50
C THR A 127 2.13 -6.10 13.71
N LEU A 128 2.13 -7.26 14.36
CA LEU A 128 3.36 -8.06 14.55
C LEU A 128 4.04 -8.34 13.22
N VAL A 129 3.30 -8.84 12.22
CA VAL A 129 3.85 -9.12 10.90
C VAL A 129 4.38 -7.85 10.23
N GLY A 130 3.63 -6.74 10.29
CA GLY A 130 4.04 -5.46 9.74
C GLY A 130 5.33 -4.96 10.39
N PHE A 131 5.42 -4.98 11.71
CA PHE A 131 6.60 -4.57 12.45
C PHE A 131 7.83 -5.44 12.16
N MET A 132 7.64 -6.76 12.05
CA MET A 132 8.74 -7.69 11.77
C MET A 132 9.32 -7.53 10.38
N PHE A 133 8.48 -7.38 9.35
CA PHE A 133 8.88 -7.48 7.95
C PHE A 133 8.92 -6.15 7.18
N ASN A 134 8.53 -5.03 7.80
CA ASN A 134 8.56 -3.72 7.14
C ASN A 134 9.98 -3.38 6.63
N GLU A 135 10.04 -2.93 5.37
CA GLU A 135 11.29 -2.52 4.70
C GLU A 135 12.33 -3.64 4.50
N LEU A 136 11.94 -4.90 4.63
CA LEU A 136 12.79 -6.03 4.31
C LEU A 136 12.47 -6.60 2.93
N VAL A 137 13.51 -7.12 2.28
CA VAL A 137 13.43 -7.84 1.01
C VAL A 137 13.97 -9.25 1.22
N TRP A 138 13.39 -10.23 0.56
CA TRP A 138 13.84 -11.62 0.59
C TRP A 138 13.42 -12.41 -0.63
N CYS A 139 14.22 -13.36 -1.01
CA CYS A 139 13.93 -14.37 -2.01
C CYS A 139 14.79 -15.61 -1.77
N GLY A 140 14.32 -16.77 -2.21
CA GLY A 140 15.09 -18.00 -2.21
C GLY A 140 16.04 -18.07 -3.40
N GLN A 141 17.05 -18.92 -3.33
CA GLN A 141 17.89 -19.32 -4.45
C GLN A 141 17.13 -20.32 -5.34
N GLU A 142 17.39 -20.31 -6.64
CA GLU A 142 16.71 -21.23 -7.57
C GLU A 142 17.24 -22.67 -7.48
N GLU A 143 18.54 -22.84 -7.26
CA GLU A 143 19.22 -24.13 -7.31
C GLU A 143 19.70 -24.67 -5.95
N GLU A 144 19.73 -23.83 -4.93
CA GLU A 144 20.23 -24.18 -3.58
C GLU A 144 19.18 -23.87 -2.50
N SER A 145 19.22 -24.61 -1.38
CA SER A 145 18.40 -24.30 -0.23
C SER A 145 18.99 -23.13 0.55
N GLY A 146 18.49 -21.90 0.32
CA GLY A 146 18.95 -20.71 1.02
C GLY A 146 18.34 -19.44 0.48
N PHE A 147 18.57 -18.34 1.19
CA PHE A 147 18.19 -17.00 0.71
C PHE A 147 19.23 -16.51 -0.32
N ASP A 148 18.75 -15.88 -1.39
CA ASP A 148 19.63 -15.18 -2.33
C ASP A 148 19.95 -13.77 -1.81
N PHE A 149 21.19 -13.56 -1.41
CA PHE A 149 21.69 -12.28 -0.91
C PHE A 149 22.27 -11.39 -2.01
N ASN A 150 22.41 -11.91 -3.24
CA ASN A 150 22.98 -11.15 -4.35
C ASN A 150 21.92 -10.35 -5.08
N SER A 151 20.83 -11.02 -5.45
CA SER A 151 19.76 -10.38 -6.22
C SER A 151 18.42 -11.08 -6.02
N CYS A 152 17.34 -10.31 -5.95
CA CYS A 152 15.98 -10.82 -6.01
C CYS A 152 15.31 -10.43 -7.35
N PRO A 153 14.35 -11.23 -7.84
CA PRO A 153 13.59 -10.88 -9.02
C PRO A 153 12.78 -9.60 -8.77
N GLU A 154 12.52 -8.85 -9.83
CA GLU A 154 11.57 -7.74 -9.74
C GLU A 154 10.14 -8.24 -9.53
N TRP A 155 9.33 -7.48 -8.80
CA TRP A 155 7.93 -7.80 -8.52
C TRP A 155 7.09 -7.99 -9.79
N SER A 156 7.39 -7.19 -10.83
CA SER A 156 6.72 -7.25 -12.12
C SER A 156 7.08 -8.50 -12.94
N ALA A 157 8.23 -9.10 -12.69
CA ALA A 157 8.73 -10.27 -13.38
C ALA A 157 8.30 -11.60 -12.73
N CYS A 158 7.64 -11.55 -11.58
CA CYS A 158 7.43 -12.69 -10.69
C CYS A 158 5.96 -12.74 -10.24
N GLY A 159 5.20 -13.69 -10.73
CA GLY A 159 3.76 -13.81 -10.48
C GLY A 159 3.41 -14.01 -9.00
N ASP A 160 4.14 -14.92 -8.33
CA ASP A 160 4.01 -15.20 -6.89
C ASP A 160 5.32 -14.82 -6.16
N HIS A 161 5.66 -13.53 -6.20
CA HIS A 161 6.84 -12.98 -5.55
C HIS A 161 6.74 -13.14 -4.02
N PRO A 162 7.77 -13.67 -3.32
CA PRO A 162 7.67 -14.00 -1.90
C PRO A 162 7.29 -12.80 -1.01
N VAL A 163 7.90 -11.64 -1.23
CA VAL A 163 7.57 -10.41 -0.47
C VAL A 163 6.13 -9.98 -0.74
N PHE A 164 5.72 -9.98 -2.02
CA PHE A 164 4.37 -9.57 -2.39
C PHE A 164 3.31 -10.50 -1.81
N SER A 165 3.55 -11.82 -1.83
CA SER A 165 2.63 -12.82 -1.28
C SER A 165 2.45 -12.72 0.23
N LEU A 166 3.53 -12.41 0.97
CA LEU A 166 3.43 -12.14 2.41
C LEU A 166 2.58 -10.89 2.67
N TRP A 167 2.87 -9.78 2.00
CA TRP A 167 2.13 -8.54 2.18
C TRP A 167 0.67 -8.67 1.76
N ARG A 168 0.38 -9.43 0.71
CA ARG A 168 -1.00 -9.74 0.30
C ARG A 168 -1.75 -10.50 1.39
N HIS A 169 -1.11 -11.51 2.01
CA HIS A 169 -1.71 -12.25 3.11
C HIS A 169 -1.91 -11.36 4.34
N ALA A 170 -0.91 -10.56 4.70
CA ALA A 170 -0.98 -9.62 5.80
C ALA A 170 -2.11 -8.59 5.63
N SER A 171 -2.21 -7.98 4.44
CA SER A 171 -3.28 -7.05 4.08
C SER A 171 -4.67 -7.70 4.16
N GLN A 172 -4.81 -8.93 3.67
CA GLN A 172 -6.06 -9.68 3.78
C GLN A 172 -6.45 -9.89 5.26
N LYS A 173 -5.51 -10.40 6.07
CA LYS A 173 -5.76 -10.65 7.51
C LYS A 173 -6.07 -9.39 8.28
N PHE A 174 -5.37 -8.30 7.99
CA PHE A 174 -5.62 -6.99 8.60
C PHE A 174 -7.04 -6.49 8.29
N ALA A 175 -7.49 -6.61 7.05
CA ALA A 175 -8.84 -6.21 6.65
C ALA A 175 -9.93 -7.14 7.21
N GLU A 176 -9.68 -8.46 7.29
CA GLU A 176 -10.60 -9.43 7.93
C GLU A 176 -10.80 -9.15 9.43
N MET A 177 -9.78 -8.60 10.11
CA MET A 177 -9.87 -8.23 11.53
C MET A 177 -10.61 -6.91 11.76
N ALA A 178 -10.69 -6.04 10.76
CA ALA A 178 -11.27 -4.70 10.89
C ALA A 178 -12.72 -4.74 11.39
N CYS A 179 -13.03 -3.86 12.34
CA CYS A 179 -14.36 -3.75 12.95
C CYS A 179 -14.64 -2.34 13.47
N GLY A 180 -15.93 -2.01 13.61
CA GLY A 180 -16.38 -0.69 14.04
C GLY A 180 -16.17 0.37 12.97
N ASN A 181 -15.77 1.57 13.38
CA ASN A 181 -15.45 2.66 12.46
C ASN A 181 -14.02 2.53 11.96
N ILE A 182 -13.85 2.47 10.65
CA ILE A 182 -12.52 2.43 10.01
C ILE A 182 -12.25 3.72 9.25
N THR A 183 -10.98 4.04 9.04
CA THR A 183 -10.54 5.21 8.27
C THR A 183 -9.78 4.75 7.03
N VAL A 184 -10.03 5.41 5.90
CA VAL A 184 -9.30 5.22 4.63
C VAL A 184 -8.69 6.54 4.21
N LEU A 185 -7.37 6.60 4.07
CA LEU A 185 -6.62 7.81 3.73
C LEU A 185 -6.11 7.72 2.28
N LEU A 186 -6.53 8.65 1.43
CA LEU A 186 -6.23 8.67 0.00
C LEU A 186 -5.61 10.01 -0.44
N ASN A 187 -4.77 9.96 -1.49
CA ASN A 187 -4.09 11.14 -2.02
C ASN A 187 -4.89 11.75 -3.19
N GLY A 188 -5.57 12.85 -2.95
CA GLY A 188 -6.35 13.59 -3.95
C GLY A 188 -5.52 14.41 -4.95
N SER A 189 -4.19 14.50 -4.78
CA SER A 189 -3.30 15.21 -5.69
C SER A 189 -2.78 14.35 -6.85
N ILE A 190 -3.19 13.11 -6.94
CA ILE A 190 -2.76 12.18 -7.99
C ILE A 190 -3.97 11.55 -8.66
N ALA A 191 -3.82 11.23 -9.95
CA ALA A 191 -4.81 10.42 -10.65
C ALA A 191 -4.83 8.99 -10.07
N ASP A 192 -6.00 8.34 -10.14
CA ASP A 192 -6.23 7.00 -9.59
C ASP A 192 -5.85 6.92 -8.10
N ALA A 193 -6.27 7.90 -7.29
CA ALA A 193 -6.08 7.90 -5.83
C ALA A 193 -6.61 6.59 -5.21
N PHE A 194 -7.76 6.12 -5.69
CA PHE A 194 -8.24 4.76 -5.52
C PHE A 194 -7.96 3.95 -6.79
N ASN A 195 -7.21 2.87 -6.65
CA ASN A 195 -6.88 1.97 -7.75
C ASN A 195 -7.24 0.53 -7.37
N ARG A 196 -8.13 -0.09 -8.14
CA ARG A 196 -8.54 -1.50 -7.95
C ARG A 196 -7.38 -2.50 -8.03
N LYS A 197 -6.25 -2.12 -8.63
CA LYS A 197 -5.04 -2.96 -8.72
C LYS A 197 -4.07 -2.74 -7.54
N SER A 198 -4.30 -1.73 -6.68
CA SER A 198 -3.51 -1.52 -5.47
C SER A 198 -3.83 -2.60 -4.42
N MET A 199 -2.96 -2.73 -3.41
CA MET A 199 -3.20 -3.64 -2.28
C MET A 199 -4.52 -3.30 -1.57
N PHE A 200 -4.75 -2.02 -1.30
CA PHE A 200 -6.02 -1.56 -0.74
C PHE A 200 -7.21 -1.95 -1.63
N GLY A 201 -7.15 -1.65 -2.92
CA GLY A 201 -8.28 -1.86 -3.84
C GLY A 201 -8.58 -3.32 -4.17
N SER A 202 -7.57 -4.19 -4.24
CA SER A 202 -7.72 -5.58 -4.71
C SER A 202 -7.73 -6.62 -3.59
N VAL A 203 -7.26 -6.27 -2.39
CA VAL A 203 -7.15 -7.21 -1.27
C VAL A 203 -7.91 -6.69 -0.06
N GLU A 204 -7.51 -5.52 0.47
CA GLU A 204 -8.06 -5.02 1.73
C GLU A 204 -9.55 -4.70 1.59
N LEU A 205 -9.92 -3.91 0.59
CA LEU A 205 -11.32 -3.54 0.37
C LEU A 205 -12.21 -4.79 0.20
N ASP A 206 -11.78 -5.79 -0.57
CA ASP A 206 -12.56 -7.00 -0.81
C ASP A 206 -12.67 -7.89 0.42
N SER A 207 -11.71 -7.82 1.35
CA SER A 207 -11.68 -8.59 2.59
C SER A 207 -12.43 -7.92 3.76
N LEU A 208 -12.83 -6.66 3.64
CA LEU A 208 -13.66 -6.00 4.65
C LEU A 208 -15.03 -6.69 4.77
N ASN A 209 -15.49 -6.90 6.01
CA ASN A 209 -16.79 -7.49 6.30
C ASN A 209 -17.81 -6.41 6.69
N PRO A 210 -18.88 -6.18 5.89
CA PRO A 210 -19.88 -5.17 6.19
C PRO A 210 -20.73 -5.45 7.45
N GLN A 211 -20.65 -6.68 7.98
CA GLN A 211 -21.30 -7.02 9.27
C GLN A 211 -20.44 -6.66 10.48
N ARG A 212 -19.14 -6.41 10.28
CA ARG A 212 -18.20 -6.06 11.35
C ARG A 212 -17.78 -4.60 11.30
N VAL A 213 -17.72 -4.02 10.10
CA VAL A 213 -17.38 -2.61 9.87
C VAL A 213 -18.66 -1.78 9.90
N ASP A 214 -18.80 -0.94 10.92
CA ASP A 214 -19.98 -0.11 11.12
C ASP A 214 -19.97 1.10 10.19
N HIS A 215 -18.80 1.69 9.97
CA HIS A 215 -18.66 2.91 9.18
C HIS A 215 -17.29 3.04 8.54
N VAL A 216 -17.22 3.51 7.29
CA VAL A 216 -15.99 3.78 6.55
C VAL A 216 -15.80 5.29 6.42
N ASN A 217 -14.80 5.86 7.09
CA ASN A 217 -14.45 7.28 7.01
C ASN A 217 -13.38 7.48 5.93
N ILE A 218 -13.76 7.93 4.75
CA ILE A 218 -12.83 8.26 3.67
C ILE A 218 -12.31 9.68 3.89
N LYS A 219 -10.98 9.83 3.94
CA LYS A 219 -10.30 11.12 4.03
C LYS A 219 -9.43 11.31 2.79
N VAL A 220 -9.80 12.28 1.98
CA VAL A 220 -9.06 12.66 0.77
C VAL A 220 -8.17 13.84 1.10
N VAL A 221 -6.86 13.67 0.95
CA VAL A 221 -5.87 14.68 1.28
C VAL A 221 -5.18 15.14 0.02
N THR A 222 -5.15 16.44 -0.19
CA THR A 222 -4.45 17.07 -1.32
C THR A 222 -3.20 17.77 -0.84
N ASN A 223 -2.18 17.87 -1.70
CA ASN A 223 -1.02 18.71 -1.42
C ASN A 223 -1.46 20.17 -1.26
N LEU A 224 -0.77 20.94 -0.41
CA LEU A 224 -1.14 22.31 -0.07
C LEU A 224 -1.21 23.25 -1.28
N GLU A 225 -0.35 23.03 -2.27
CA GLU A 225 -0.29 23.80 -3.50
C GLU A 225 -0.91 23.09 -4.71
N GLY A 226 -1.58 21.95 -4.46
CA GLY A 226 -2.15 21.13 -5.54
C GLY A 226 -1.14 20.16 -6.16
N PRO A 227 -1.47 19.56 -7.27
CA PRO A 227 -2.74 19.67 -7.98
C PRO A 227 -3.92 19.05 -7.22
N TYR A 228 -5.13 19.56 -7.47
CA TYR A 228 -6.40 19.05 -6.91
C TYR A 228 -7.08 18.19 -7.98
N ILE A 229 -6.67 16.91 -8.09
CA ILE A 229 -7.09 16.03 -9.18
C ILE A 229 -8.35 15.27 -8.82
N GLU A 230 -8.39 14.70 -7.62
CA GLU A 230 -9.49 13.86 -7.15
C GLU A 230 -10.09 14.39 -5.84
N SER A 231 -11.37 14.10 -5.63
CA SER A 231 -12.11 14.50 -4.43
C SER A 231 -13.25 13.51 -4.15
N CYS A 232 -13.93 13.68 -3.05
CA CYS A 232 -15.12 12.89 -2.69
C CYS A 232 -16.22 12.87 -3.78
N SER A 233 -16.24 13.87 -4.66
CA SER A 233 -17.23 14.00 -5.75
C SER A 233 -16.63 13.81 -7.14
N ARG A 234 -15.35 13.47 -7.27
CA ARG A 234 -14.65 13.42 -8.56
C ARG A 234 -13.57 12.38 -8.60
N GLY A 235 -13.40 11.73 -9.75
CA GLY A 235 -12.34 10.78 -10.05
C GLY A 235 -12.58 9.40 -9.47
N SER A 236 -11.52 8.65 -9.26
CA SER A 236 -11.57 7.25 -8.80
C SER A 236 -12.15 7.08 -7.38
N ILE A 237 -12.21 8.15 -6.59
CA ILE A 237 -12.85 8.16 -5.27
C ILE A 237 -14.35 7.85 -5.39
N THR A 238 -15.00 8.31 -6.47
CA THR A 238 -16.42 8.00 -6.73
C THR A 238 -16.63 6.51 -6.99
N ASP A 239 -15.67 5.83 -7.61
CA ASP A 239 -15.74 4.37 -7.81
C ASP A 239 -15.64 3.62 -6.49
N LEU A 240 -14.75 4.06 -5.59
CA LEU A 240 -14.67 3.50 -4.22
C LEU A 240 -16.00 3.65 -3.49
N ILE A 241 -16.60 4.84 -3.55
CA ILE A 241 -17.90 5.12 -2.91
C ILE A 241 -18.98 4.20 -3.47
N GLN A 242 -19.05 4.00 -4.79
CA GLN A 242 -20.00 3.09 -5.42
C GLN A 242 -19.81 1.64 -4.97
N ILE A 243 -18.55 1.18 -4.84
CA ILE A 243 -18.25 -0.16 -4.33
C ILE A 243 -18.72 -0.30 -2.88
N LEU A 244 -18.43 0.67 -2.02
CA LEU A 244 -18.88 0.64 -0.62
C LEU A 244 -20.42 0.61 -0.52
N GLN A 245 -21.10 1.42 -1.31
CA GLN A 245 -22.58 1.43 -1.38
C GLN A 245 -23.13 0.08 -1.85
N SER A 246 -22.59 -0.47 -2.93
CA SER A 246 -23.05 -1.75 -3.48
C SER A 246 -22.86 -2.92 -2.51
N ARG A 247 -21.87 -2.83 -1.61
CA ARG A 247 -21.58 -3.82 -0.58
C ARG A 247 -22.29 -3.56 0.75
N GLY A 248 -23.10 -2.50 0.84
CA GLY A 248 -23.90 -2.19 2.02
C GLY A 248 -23.13 -1.52 3.17
N PHE A 249 -21.95 -0.94 2.91
CA PHE A 249 -21.23 -0.16 3.91
C PHE A 249 -21.86 1.23 4.11
N ARG A 250 -21.93 1.68 5.35
CA ARG A 250 -22.13 3.11 5.67
C ARG A 250 -20.78 3.82 5.51
N TRP A 251 -20.81 5.02 4.96
CA TRP A 251 -19.58 5.76 4.69
C TRP A 251 -19.77 7.27 4.84
N THR A 252 -18.67 7.95 5.12
CA THR A 252 -18.50 9.40 4.94
C THR A 252 -17.25 9.65 4.12
N CYS A 253 -17.24 10.72 3.34
CA CYS A 253 -16.06 11.15 2.60
C CYS A 253 -15.83 12.63 2.87
N THR A 254 -14.61 12.99 3.25
CA THR A 254 -14.22 14.35 3.61
C THR A 254 -13.00 14.76 2.81
N ASP A 255 -13.13 15.85 2.07
CA ASP A 255 -12.01 16.49 1.39
C ASP A 255 -11.28 17.43 2.34
N SER A 256 -9.94 17.41 2.31
CA SER A 256 -9.07 18.35 3.01
C SER A 256 -9.38 18.47 4.51
N ASP A 257 -9.44 17.34 5.21
CA ASP A 257 -9.60 17.31 6.67
C ASP A 257 -8.59 18.25 7.34
N GLN A 258 -9.06 19.17 8.18
CA GLN A 258 -8.24 20.24 8.77
C GLN A 258 -7.04 19.70 9.54
N THR A 259 -7.21 18.59 10.26
CA THR A 259 -6.14 17.98 11.04
C THR A 259 -5.05 17.40 10.14
N LEU A 260 -5.43 16.73 9.07
CA LEU A 260 -4.49 16.18 8.10
C LEU A 260 -3.77 17.29 7.34
N MET A 261 -4.47 18.38 7.01
CA MET A 261 -3.86 19.54 6.36
C MET A 261 -2.87 20.25 7.29
N ALA A 262 -3.16 20.36 8.58
CA ALA A 262 -2.23 20.90 9.57
C ALA A 262 -0.96 20.03 9.69
N LEU A 263 -1.10 18.70 9.66
CA LEU A 263 0.06 17.78 9.65
C LEU A 263 0.90 17.92 8.39
N LEU A 264 0.28 18.07 7.22
CA LEU A 264 1.00 18.35 5.97
C LEU A 264 1.81 19.64 6.06
N CYS A 265 1.23 20.69 6.64
CA CYS A 265 1.94 21.96 6.87
C CYS A 265 3.16 21.78 7.79
N LEU A 266 3.01 21.01 8.86
CA LEU A 266 4.12 20.76 9.81
C LEU A 266 5.25 19.92 9.17
N GLN A 267 4.92 19.03 8.27
CA GLN A 267 5.90 18.18 7.57
C GLN A 267 6.67 18.92 6.47
N ASN A 268 6.07 19.93 5.89
CA ASN A 268 6.63 20.66 4.74
C ASN A 268 7.05 22.07 5.17
N GLN A 269 8.19 22.19 5.85
CA GLN A 269 8.74 23.47 6.31
C GLN A 269 9.04 24.48 5.18
N GLN A 270 8.97 24.06 3.91
CA GLN A 270 9.17 24.90 2.74
C GLN A 270 7.92 25.71 2.34
N PHE A 271 6.74 25.32 2.85
CA PHE A 271 5.52 26.07 2.55
C PHE A 271 5.49 27.39 3.31
N SER A 272 5.12 28.44 2.58
CA SER A 272 4.93 29.74 3.19
C SER A 272 3.85 29.67 4.28
N TYR A 273 4.01 30.40 5.36
CA TYR A 273 3.00 30.56 6.41
C TYR A 273 1.61 30.86 5.83
N GLN A 274 1.51 31.55 4.70
CA GLN A 274 0.27 31.86 4.01
C GLN A 274 -0.45 30.62 3.44
N ALA A 275 0.29 29.62 2.93
CA ALA A 275 -0.32 28.38 2.42
C ALA A 275 -0.94 27.56 3.55
N CYS A 276 -0.39 27.68 4.76
CA CYS A 276 -0.87 26.96 5.93
C CYS A 276 -1.95 27.71 6.74
N THR A 277 -2.03 29.03 6.59
CA THR A 277 -2.97 29.88 7.37
C THR A 277 -4.16 30.39 6.58
N ASN A 278 -4.13 30.30 5.22
CA ASN A 278 -5.35 30.54 4.46
C ASN A 278 -6.43 29.55 4.94
N PRO A 279 -7.63 30.02 5.30
CA PRO A 279 -8.71 29.13 5.65
C PRO A 279 -8.89 28.17 4.48
N LEU A 280 -8.50 26.93 4.70
CA LEU A 280 -8.72 25.83 3.77
C LEU A 280 -10.15 25.94 3.27
N GLN A 281 -10.35 25.72 1.97
CA GLN A 281 -11.70 25.71 1.41
C GLN A 281 -12.60 24.87 2.33
N PRO A 282 -13.86 25.28 2.55
CA PRO A 282 -14.73 24.61 3.49
C PRO A 282 -14.72 23.11 3.20
N THR A 283 -14.43 22.32 4.23
CA THR A 283 -14.40 20.86 4.15
C THR A 283 -15.72 20.37 3.57
N THR A 284 -15.71 19.88 2.35
CA THR A 284 -16.87 19.26 1.75
C THR A 284 -16.99 17.85 2.28
N SER A 285 -18.07 17.54 2.96
CA SER A 285 -18.33 16.19 3.47
C SER A 285 -19.55 15.60 2.77
N LEU A 286 -19.38 14.41 2.22
CA LEU A 286 -20.44 13.58 1.67
C LEU A 286 -20.63 12.36 2.57
N GLN A 287 -21.86 11.91 2.72
CA GLN A 287 -22.19 10.74 3.54
C GLN A 287 -23.23 9.86 2.87
N THR A 288 -23.40 8.65 3.37
CA THR A 288 -24.44 7.72 2.93
C THR A 288 -25.79 8.43 3.02
N PRO A 289 -26.62 8.42 1.95
CA PRO A 289 -27.98 8.92 2.04
C PRO A 289 -28.74 8.21 3.16
N ASP A 290 -29.39 8.97 4.02
CA ASP A 290 -30.22 8.42 5.09
C ASP A 290 -31.43 7.72 4.43
N MET A 291 -31.47 6.40 4.46
CA MET A 291 -32.63 5.64 4.04
C MET A 291 -33.68 5.82 5.13
N GLY A 292 -34.40 6.95 5.05
CA GLY A 292 -35.51 7.26 5.93
C GLY A 292 -36.40 6.04 6.08
N GLN A 293 -36.68 5.67 7.31
CA GLN A 293 -37.66 4.65 7.65
C GLN A 293 -38.94 4.92 6.87
N CYS A 294 -39.24 4.07 5.90
CA CYS A 294 -40.59 4.01 5.35
C CYS A 294 -41.55 3.62 6.50
N GLY A 295 -42.09 4.61 7.13
CA GLY A 295 -43.18 4.42 8.11
C GLY A 295 -44.32 3.71 7.44
N PHE A 296 -44.52 2.44 7.75
CA PHE A 296 -45.74 1.74 7.52
C PHE A 296 -46.80 2.40 8.40
N ASN A 297 -47.55 3.40 7.87
CA ASN A 297 -48.83 3.80 8.39
C ASN A 297 -49.84 2.76 7.94
N GLY A 298 -50.05 1.72 8.77
CA GLY A 298 -51.21 0.86 8.69
C GLY A 298 -52.45 1.63 9.12
N ARG A 299 -53.38 1.73 8.20
CA ARG A 299 -54.82 1.88 8.51
C ARG A 299 -55.53 0.62 8.09
#